data_f6e77ee429650336bc2962ce40a187ac
#
_entry.id   f6e77ee429650336bc2962ce40a187ac
#
_cell.length_a   1.000
_cell.length_b   1.000
_cell.length_c   1.000
_cell.angle_alpha   90.00
_cell.angle_beta   90.00
_cell.angle_gamma   90.00
#
_symmetry.space_group_name_H-M   'P 1'
#
loop_
_entity.id
_entity.type
_entity.pdbx_description
1 polymer ?
#
loop_
_entity_poly.entity_id
_entity_poly.type
_entity_poly.pdbx_seq_one_letter_code
_entity_poly.pdbx_strand_id
1 'polypeptide(L)'
;MNISNKMKEIRAITGLTRKDFSDKYGIPLRTLEEWEAGRRIPPEYVIRMLAYYVGVSAIVEQADGNTSEEIKNSRNVNIIRDIENRKIVVIHDIIFKNKQNIKWDEVEQYLEQYINEFYTIAEDGEKIYIGRDLPDEYAHSQYTARLKGSAAKAKANAVQAVPELIQISEMAVI
;
A
#
# COMPACT_ATOMS: atom_id res chain seq x y z
N MET A 1 -21.98 -8.70 -14.18
CA MET A 1 -21.95 -8.88 -12.71
C MET A 1 -22.61 -7.64 -12.09
N ASN A 2 -23.64 -7.82 -11.26
CA ASN A 2 -24.43 -6.68 -10.76
C ASN A 2 -23.65 -5.96 -9.65
N ILE A 3 -23.49 -4.64 -9.76
CA ILE A 3 -22.73 -3.79 -8.83
C ILE A 3 -23.26 -3.89 -7.38
N SER A 4 -24.56 -4.05 -7.19
CA SER A 4 -25.17 -4.24 -5.87
C SER A 4 -24.71 -5.55 -5.19
N ASN A 5 -24.43 -6.59 -5.95
CA ASN A 5 -23.90 -7.83 -5.42
C ASN A 5 -22.44 -7.68 -4.98
N LYS A 6 -21.64 -6.90 -5.72
CA LYS A 6 -20.26 -6.58 -5.31
C LYS A 6 -20.19 -5.87 -3.95
N MET A 7 -21.10 -4.94 -3.66
CA MET A 7 -21.12 -4.27 -2.35
C MET A 7 -21.42 -5.24 -1.20
N LYS A 8 -22.38 -6.16 -1.42
CA LYS A 8 -22.69 -7.21 -0.44
C LYS A 8 -21.51 -8.15 -0.22
N GLU A 9 -20.84 -8.55 -1.30
CA GLU A 9 -19.65 -9.41 -1.25
C GLU A 9 -18.50 -8.75 -0.47
N ILE A 10 -18.21 -7.46 -0.75
CA ILE A 10 -17.19 -6.71 -0.04
C ILE A 10 -17.49 -6.67 1.47
N ARG A 11 -18.73 -6.39 1.87
CA ARG A 11 -19.10 -6.40 3.28
C ARG A 11 -19.06 -7.82 3.87
N ALA A 12 -19.50 -8.83 3.12
CA ALA A 12 -19.49 -10.22 3.60
C ALA A 12 -18.09 -10.72 3.96
N ILE A 13 -17.06 -10.28 3.20
CA ILE A 13 -15.66 -10.60 3.48
C ILE A 13 -15.26 -10.14 4.89
N THR A 14 -15.79 -8.99 5.36
CA THR A 14 -15.47 -8.45 6.70
C THR A 14 -16.24 -9.11 7.84
N GLY A 15 -17.27 -9.88 7.57
CA GLY A 15 -18.19 -10.41 8.59
C GLY A 15 -19.01 -9.34 9.34
N LEU A 16 -18.88 -8.05 8.99
CA LEU A 16 -19.52 -6.95 9.70
C LEU A 16 -21.00 -6.81 9.34
N THR A 17 -21.79 -6.35 10.33
CA THR A 17 -23.15 -5.88 10.07
C THR A 17 -23.11 -4.62 9.20
N ARG A 18 -24.24 -4.24 8.57
CA ARG A 18 -24.32 -2.97 7.81
C ARG A 18 -23.94 -1.76 8.65
N LYS A 19 -24.40 -1.74 9.90
CA LYS A 19 -24.13 -0.64 10.82
C LYS A 19 -22.62 -0.55 11.11
N ASP A 20 -22.01 -1.65 11.51
CA ASP A 20 -20.59 -1.69 11.86
C ASP A 20 -19.71 -1.38 10.64
N PHE A 21 -20.11 -1.86 9.46
CA PHE A 21 -19.43 -1.52 8.21
C PHE A 21 -19.57 -0.03 7.85
N SER A 22 -20.76 0.54 8.03
CA SER A 22 -21.04 1.96 7.86
C SER A 22 -20.13 2.81 8.76
N ASP A 23 -20.06 2.46 10.05
CA ASP A 23 -19.28 3.18 11.05
C ASP A 23 -17.76 3.02 10.79
N LYS A 24 -17.28 1.80 10.49
CA LYS A 24 -15.87 1.51 10.23
C LYS A 24 -15.33 2.22 8.99
N TYR A 25 -16.09 2.27 7.90
CA TYR A 25 -15.65 2.82 6.62
C TYR A 25 -16.17 4.23 6.30
N GLY A 26 -16.89 4.85 7.25
CA GLY A 26 -17.42 6.22 7.11
C GLY A 26 -18.46 6.41 6.01
N ILE A 27 -19.19 5.34 5.66
CA ILE A 27 -20.25 5.38 4.65
C ILE A 27 -21.61 5.54 5.36
N PRO A 28 -22.42 6.55 5.06
CA PRO A 28 -23.74 6.66 5.67
C PRO A 28 -24.56 5.40 5.49
N LEU A 29 -25.14 4.86 6.58
CA LEU A 29 -25.86 3.59 6.59
C LEU A 29 -26.95 3.53 5.48
N ARG A 30 -27.71 4.61 5.32
CA ARG A 30 -28.72 4.71 4.27
C ARG A 30 -28.14 4.60 2.86
N THR A 31 -26.96 5.17 2.63
CA THR A 31 -26.26 5.07 1.34
C THR A 31 -25.83 3.62 1.07
N LEU A 32 -25.30 2.95 2.07
CA LEU A 32 -24.91 1.54 1.98
C LEU A 32 -26.13 0.65 1.68
N GLU A 33 -27.25 0.87 2.35
CA GLU A 33 -28.51 0.17 2.13
C GLU A 33 -29.04 0.38 0.72
N GLU A 34 -28.97 1.59 0.17
CA GLU A 34 -29.41 1.89 -1.19
C GLU A 34 -28.52 1.22 -2.24
N TRP A 35 -27.21 1.17 -1.99
CA TRP A 35 -26.25 0.46 -2.86
C TRP A 35 -26.48 -1.04 -2.86
N GLU A 36 -26.62 -1.66 -1.68
CA GLU A 36 -26.87 -3.10 -1.55
C GLU A 36 -28.24 -3.52 -2.08
N ALA A 37 -29.23 -2.62 -2.03
CA ALA A 37 -30.55 -2.84 -2.60
C ALA A 37 -30.62 -2.58 -4.12
N GLY A 38 -29.55 -2.03 -4.71
CA GLY A 38 -29.51 -1.67 -6.14
C GLY A 38 -30.35 -0.45 -6.51
N ARG A 39 -30.85 0.29 -5.52
CA ARG A 39 -31.62 1.54 -5.75
C ARG A 39 -30.73 2.69 -6.22
N ARG A 40 -29.46 2.66 -5.80
CA ARG A 40 -28.41 3.56 -6.29
C ARG A 40 -27.20 2.74 -6.69
N ILE A 41 -26.46 3.24 -7.67
CA ILE A 41 -25.22 2.61 -8.13
C ILE A 41 -24.05 3.42 -7.53
N PRO A 42 -23.19 2.82 -6.69
CA PRO A 42 -21.98 3.48 -6.23
C PRO A 42 -21.04 3.75 -7.41
N PRO A 43 -20.29 4.86 -7.39
CA PRO A 43 -19.22 5.08 -8.37
C PRO A 43 -18.23 3.91 -8.37
N GLU A 44 -17.73 3.54 -9.53
CA GLU A 44 -16.85 2.38 -9.67
C GLU A 44 -15.56 2.50 -8.85
N TYR A 45 -15.01 3.73 -8.74
CA TYR A 45 -13.83 3.97 -7.92
C TYR A 45 -14.08 3.71 -6.43
N VAL A 46 -15.30 3.98 -5.92
CA VAL A 46 -15.66 3.70 -4.52
C VAL A 46 -15.64 2.19 -4.26
N ILE A 47 -16.17 1.39 -5.19
CA ILE A 47 -16.15 -0.07 -5.08
C ILE A 47 -14.71 -0.58 -5.07
N ARG A 48 -13.87 -0.08 -5.97
CA ARG A 48 -12.45 -0.46 -6.01
C ARG A 48 -11.71 -0.08 -4.73
N MET A 49 -11.94 1.13 -4.22
CA MET A 49 -11.33 1.58 -2.96
C MET A 49 -11.79 0.73 -1.78
N LEU A 50 -13.09 0.45 -1.68
CA LEU A 50 -13.64 -0.38 -0.61
C LEU A 50 -13.13 -1.82 -0.68
N ALA A 51 -13.11 -2.43 -1.86
CA ALA A 51 -12.57 -3.76 -2.07
C ALA A 51 -11.09 -3.83 -1.65
N TYR A 52 -10.32 -2.82 -2.00
CA TYR A 52 -8.93 -2.68 -1.58
C TYR A 52 -8.80 -2.58 -0.05
N TYR A 53 -9.54 -1.66 0.57
CA TYR A 53 -9.50 -1.44 2.02
C TYR A 53 -9.93 -2.67 2.82
N VAL A 54 -11.01 -3.32 2.38
CA VAL A 54 -11.54 -4.54 3.01
C VAL A 54 -10.57 -5.71 2.83
N GLY A 55 -9.99 -5.86 1.64
CA GLY A 55 -9.00 -6.90 1.38
C GLY A 55 -7.76 -6.74 2.26
N VAL A 56 -7.24 -5.53 2.38
CA VAL A 56 -6.10 -5.22 3.27
C VAL A 56 -6.46 -5.47 4.74
N SER A 57 -7.64 -5.01 5.21
CA SER A 57 -8.07 -5.21 6.60
C SER A 57 -8.26 -6.69 6.93
N ALA A 58 -8.87 -7.46 6.02
CA ALA A 58 -9.10 -8.90 6.22
C ALA A 58 -7.78 -9.69 6.28
N ILE A 59 -6.78 -9.30 5.49
CA ILE A 59 -5.45 -9.92 5.54
C ILE A 59 -4.75 -9.61 6.87
N VAL A 60 -4.84 -8.37 7.33
CA VAL A 60 -4.27 -7.95 8.63
C VAL A 60 -4.98 -8.68 9.78
N GLU A 61 -6.32 -8.75 9.79
CA GLU A 61 -7.08 -9.43 10.84
C GLU A 61 -6.87 -10.95 10.85
N GLN A 62 -6.60 -11.59 9.69
CA GLN A 62 -6.23 -13.01 9.64
C GLN A 62 -4.80 -13.29 10.11
N ALA A 63 -3.89 -12.34 9.95
CA ALA A 63 -2.55 -12.39 10.53
C ALA A 63 -2.58 -12.22 12.07
N ASP A 64 -3.55 -11.47 12.60
CA ASP A 64 -3.74 -11.21 14.04
C ASP A 64 -4.31 -12.41 14.84
N GLY A 65 -4.68 -13.50 14.18
CA GLY A 65 -5.11 -14.75 14.85
C GLY A 65 -4.01 -15.48 15.62
N ASN A 66 -2.76 -15.01 15.56
CA ASN A 66 -1.63 -15.48 16.36
C ASN A 66 -0.93 -14.28 17.03
N THR A 67 -1.23 -14.12 18.32
CA THR A 67 -0.47 -13.38 19.34
C THR A 67 -0.37 -11.85 19.21
N SER A 68 -1.11 -11.19 20.09
CA SER A 68 -1.12 -9.72 20.32
C SER A 68 0.22 -9.14 20.86
N GLU A 69 1.27 -9.93 21.03
CA GLU A 69 2.59 -9.47 21.50
C GLU A 69 3.66 -9.43 20.40
N GLU A 70 3.50 -10.18 19.30
CA GLU A 70 4.45 -10.12 18.16
C GLU A 70 4.19 -8.96 17.19
N ILE A 71 2.99 -8.36 17.21
CA ILE A 71 2.62 -7.25 16.32
C ILE A 71 3.33 -5.94 16.69
N LYS A 72 3.84 -5.78 17.91
CA LYS A 72 4.69 -4.64 18.29
C LYS A 72 6.06 -4.64 17.61
N ASN A 73 6.46 -5.75 17.00
CA ASN A 73 7.66 -5.89 16.15
C ASN A 73 7.30 -6.07 14.66
N SER A 74 6.07 -5.85 14.27
CA SER A 74 5.64 -5.89 12.88
C SER A 74 6.38 -4.80 12.10
N ARG A 75 7.10 -5.21 11.07
CA ARG A 75 7.78 -4.30 10.14
C ARG A 75 6.78 -3.28 9.63
N ASN A 76 7.19 -2.02 9.58
CA ASN A 76 6.38 -0.91 9.05
C ASN A 76 5.90 -1.15 7.60
N VAL A 77 6.47 -2.14 6.92
CA VAL A 77 6.27 -2.44 5.51
C VAL A 77 5.84 -3.89 5.32
N ASN A 78 4.77 -4.12 4.58
CA ASN A 78 4.24 -5.44 4.26
C ASN A 78 3.99 -5.59 2.76
N ILE A 79 4.21 -6.80 2.24
CA ILE A 79 3.81 -7.19 0.88
C ILE A 79 2.44 -7.88 0.98
N ILE A 80 1.45 -7.36 0.27
CA ILE A 80 0.11 -7.95 0.16
C ILE A 80 -0.25 -8.19 -1.30
N ARG A 81 -1.38 -8.86 -1.55
CA ARG A 81 -1.95 -9.01 -2.89
C ARG A 81 -3.24 -8.22 -3.01
N ASP A 82 -3.41 -7.53 -4.12
CA ASP A 82 -4.66 -6.84 -4.43
C ASP A 82 -5.73 -7.80 -4.99
N ILE A 83 -6.90 -7.27 -5.31
CA ILE A 83 -8.03 -8.04 -5.86
C ILE A 83 -7.74 -8.65 -7.24
N GLU A 84 -6.72 -8.15 -7.95
CA GLU A 84 -6.25 -8.67 -9.24
C GLU A 84 -5.05 -9.61 -9.05
N ASN A 85 -4.78 -10.02 -7.79
CA ASN A 85 -3.66 -10.88 -7.39
C ASN A 85 -2.26 -10.28 -7.64
N ARG A 86 -2.15 -8.96 -7.86
CA ARG A 86 -0.87 -8.26 -8.02
C ARG A 86 -0.25 -8.03 -6.65
N LYS A 87 1.06 -8.23 -6.54
CA LYS A 87 1.81 -7.91 -5.33
C LYS A 87 1.91 -6.38 -5.18
N ILE A 88 1.59 -5.87 -4.01
CA ILE A 88 1.75 -4.45 -3.66
C ILE A 88 2.45 -4.32 -2.31
N VAL A 89 3.24 -3.26 -2.17
CA VAL A 89 3.91 -2.92 -0.90
C VAL A 89 3.09 -1.88 -0.17
N VAL A 90 2.78 -2.15 1.10
CA VAL A 90 2.06 -1.22 1.98
C VAL A 90 3.00 -0.72 3.07
N ILE A 91 3.08 0.59 3.22
CA ILE A 91 3.82 1.28 4.27
C ILE A 91 2.81 1.85 5.27
N HIS A 92 2.83 1.37 6.51
CA HIS A 92 1.82 1.72 7.53
C HIS A 92 2.09 3.07 8.18
N ASP A 93 3.34 3.33 8.55
CA ASP A 93 3.73 4.61 9.16
C ASP A 93 4.81 5.31 8.31
N ILE A 94 4.38 6.39 7.64
CA ILE A 94 5.25 7.16 6.76
C ILE A 94 6.09 8.15 7.54
N ILE A 95 7.39 8.19 7.26
CA ILE A 95 8.36 9.09 7.90
C ILE A 95 8.24 10.50 7.33
N PHE A 96 8.22 10.62 6.00
CA PHE A 96 8.18 11.92 5.32
C PHE A 96 6.74 12.43 5.17
N LYS A 97 6.20 13.03 6.23
CA LYS A 97 4.77 13.43 6.33
C LYS A 97 4.45 14.73 5.58
N ASN A 98 5.43 15.60 5.35
CA ASN A 98 5.21 16.89 4.72
C ASN A 98 4.95 16.75 3.21
N LYS A 99 3.88 17.39 2.71
CA LYS A 99 3.52 17.35 1.28
C LYS A 99 4.15 18.49 0.46
N GLN A 100 4.45 19.62 1.11
CA GLN A 100 4.85 20.84 0.40
C GLN A 100 6.36 21.01 0.33
N ASN A 101 7.09 20.42 1.26
CA ASN A 101 8.54 20.60 1.35
C ASN A 101 9.19 19.28 1.83
N ILE A 102 9.42 18.37 0.90
CA ILE A 102 10.23 17.18 1.16
C ILE A 102 11.69 17.59 1.21
N LYS A 103 12.37 17.26 2.28
CA LYS A 103 13.81 17.45 2.41
C LYS A 103 14.50 16.22 1.81
N TRP A 104 14.94 16.36 0.58
CA TRP A 104 15.53 15.26 -0.17
C TRP A 104 16.86 14.78 0.43
N ASP A 105 17.60 15.65 1.10
CA ASP A 105 18.83 15.27 1.85
C ASP A 105 18.52 14.28 2.99
N GLU A 106 17.35 14.42 3.67
CA GLU A 106 16.91 13.46 4.68
C GLU A 106 16.50 12.11 4.05
N VAL A 107 15.95 12.13 2.83
CA VAL A 107 15.62 10.93 2.06
C VAL A 107 16.88 10.21 1.59
N GLU A 108 17.89 10.95 1.13
CA GLU A 108 19.20 10.43 0.77
C GLU A 108 19.86 9.75 1.97
N GLN A 109 19.94 10.45 3.10
CA GLN A 109 20.51 9.89 4.34
C GLN A 109 19.79 8.62 4.79
N TYR A 110 18.45 8.56 4.62
CA TYR A 110 17.69 7.34 4.93
C TYR A 110 18.09 6.17 4.03
N LEU A 111 18.37 6.42 2.75
CA LEU A 111 18.77 5.39 1.79
C LEU A 111 20.19 4.84 2.04
N GLU A 112 21.05 5.59 2.69
CA GLU A 112 22.44 5.17 2.99
C GLU A 112 22.48 3.84 3.77
N GLN A 113 21.46 3.54 4.57
CA GLN A 113 21.37 2.27 5.32
C GLN A 113 21.34 1.02 4.44
N TYR A 114 20.95 1.16 3.16
CA TYR A 114 20.87 0.05 2.22
C TYR A 114 22.15 -0.13 1.38
N ILE A 115 23.10 0.80 1.46
CA ILE A 115 24.34 0.73 0.67
C ILE A 115 25.12 -0.55 1.01
N ASN A 116 25.63 -1.20 -0.02
CA ASN A 116 26.36 -2.47 0.03
C ASN A 116 25.49 -3.69 0.41
N GLU A 117 24.17 -3.54 0.49
CA GLU A 117 23.25 -4.65 0.72
C GLU A 117 22.81 -5.30 -0.60
N PHE A 118 22.43 -6.58 -0.52
CA PHE A 118 21.86 -7.34 -1.62
C PHE A 118 20.43 -7.73 -1.29
N TYR A 119 19.52 -7.50 -2.23
CA TYR A 119 18.13 -7.92 -2.12
C TYR A 119 17.77 -8.86 -3.26
N THR A 120 16.92 -9.84 -2.98
CA THR A 120 16.57 -10.89 -3.94
C THR A 120 15.18 -10.63 -4.53
N ILE A 121 15.05 -10.66 -5.85
CA ILE A 121 13.76 -10.68 -6.55
C ILE A 121 13.13 -12.05 -6.31
N ALA A 122 11.89 -12.07 -5.81
CA ALA A 122 11.24 -13.33 -5.42
C ALA A 122 10.85 -14.22 -6.60
N GLU A 123 10.72 -13.65 -7.79
CA GLU A 123 10.23 -14.35 -8.97
C GLU A 123 11.31 -15.24 -9.62
N ASP A 124 12.50 -14.72 -9.79
CA ASP A 124 13.60 -15.37 -10.49
C ASP A 124 14.83 -15.68 -9.61
N GLY A 125 14.85 -15.14 -8.38
CA GLY A 125 15.96 -15.31 -7.44
C GLY A 125 17.17 -14.42 -7.75
N GLU A 126 17.05 -13.47 -8.70
CA GLU A 126 18.12 -12.55 -9.01
C GLU A 126 18.43 -11.62 -7.84
N LYS A 127 19.71 -11.28 -7.68
CA LYS A 127 20.19 -10.41 -6.61
C LYS A 127 20.49 -9.01 -7.14
N ILE A 128 19.83 -8.03 -6.54
CA ILE A 128 20.07 -6.61 -6.81
C ILE A 128 21.00 -6.06 -5.73
N TYR A 129 22.11 -5.50 -6.18
CA TYR A 129 23.07 -4.81 -5.31
C TYR A 129 22.76 -3.34 -5.22
N ILE A 130 22.76 -2.78 -4.02
CA ILE A 130 22.58 -1.35 -3.79
C ILE A 130 23.95 -0.66 -3.76
N GLY A 131 24.23 0.07 -4.84
CA GLY A 131 25.46 0.84 -4.97
C GLY A 131 25.45 2.15 -4.17
N ARG A 132 26.65 2.73 -4.00
CA ARG A 132 26.83 4.00 -3.24
C ARG A 132 26.20 5.21 -3.90
N ASP A 133 25.98 5.16 -5.22
CA ASP A 133 25.45 6.29 -5.98
C ASP A 133 23.92 6.35 -5.92
N LEU A 134 23.24 5.25 -5.53
CA LEU A 134 21.78 5.17 -5.48
C LEU A 134 21.13 6.26 -4.61
N PRO A 135 21.60 6.56 -3.38
CA PRO A 135 20.97 7.59 -2.56
C PRO A 135 20.95 8.98 -3.21
N ASP A 136 22.07 9.42 -3.75
CA ASP A 136 22.18 10.71 -4.43
C ASP A 136 21.34 10.75 -5.71
N GLU A 137 21.46 9.74 -6.59
CA GLU A 137 20.66 9.66 -7.81
C GLU A 137 19.15 9.62 -7.53
N TYR A 138 18.75 8.93 -6.49
CA TYR A 138 17.34 8.85 -6.09
C TYR A 138 16.82 10.20 -5.60
N ALA A 139 17.57 10.86 -4.73
CA ALA A 139 17.16 12.10 -4.07
C ALA A 139 17.30 13.33 -4.99
N HIS A 140 18.37 13.42 -5.80
CA HIS A 140 18.74 14.64 -6.51
C HIS A 140 18.65 14.54 -8.03
N SER A 141 18.09 13.47 -8.58
CA SER A 141 17.85 13.36 -10.03
C SER A 141 16.96 14.48 -10.57
N GLN A 142 17.11 14.81 -11.85
CA GLN A 142 16.22 15.75 -12.55
C GLN A 142 14.74 15.37 -12.46
N TYR A 143 14.43 14.08 -12.40
CA TYR A 143 13.08 13.57 -12.19
C TYR A 143 12.57 13.96 -10.81
N THR A 144 13.36 13.74 -9.76
CA THR A 144 13.03 14.08 -8.37
C THR A 144 12.79 15.58 -8.19
N ALA A 145 13.62 16.42 -8.80
CA ALA A 145 13.48 17.87 -8.74
C ALA A 145 12.13 18.39 -9.32
N ARG A 146 11.52 17.64 -10.22
CA ARG A 146 10.22 18.00 -10.83
C ARG A 146 9.01 17.52 -10.04
N LEU A 147 9.20 16.61 -9.09
CA LEU A 147 8.10 16.04 -8.31
C LEU A 147 7.55 17.06 -7.30
N LYS A 148 6.22 17.11 -7.17
CA LYS A 148 5.51 18.00 -6.23
C LYS A 148 4.35 17.26 -5.55
N GLY A 149 3.92 17.77 -4.40
CA GLY A 149 2.72 17.32 -3.70
C GLY A 149 2.73 15.83 -3.36
N SER A 150 1.67 15.13 -3.72
CA SER A 150 1.49 13.70 -3.40
C SER A 150 2.52 12.80 -4.07
N ALA A 151 2.97 13.12 -5.29
CA ALA A 151 3.98 12.34 -5.98
C ALA A 151 5.36 12.44 -5.32
N ALA A 152 5.76 13.64 -4.89
CA ALA A 152 6.99 13.81 -4.12
C ALA A 152 6.92 13.05 -2.79
N LYS A 153 5.78 13.15 -2.09
CA LYS A 153 5.57 12.44 -0.82
C LYS A 153 5.59 10.92 -1.01
N ALA A 154 4.96 10.41 -2.05
CA ALA A 154 4.97 8.98 -2.35
C ALA A 154 6.38 8.47 -2.62
N LYS A 155 7.15 9.17 -3.49
CA LYS A 155 8.54 8.80 -3.76
C LYS A 155 9.41 8.86 -2.50
N ALA A 156 9.31 9.93 -1.70
CA ALA A 156 10.09 10.05 -0.46
C ALA A 156 9.81 8.90 0.52
N ASN A 157 8.57 8.44 0.62
CA ASN A 157 8.24 7.35 1.55
C ASN A 157 8.51 5.96 0.99
N ALA A 158 8.61 5.79 -0.34
CA ALA A 158 8.96 4.52 -0.96
C ALA A 158 10.34 3.99 -0.52
N VAL A 159 11.24 4.88 -0.06
CA VAL A 159 12.56 4.46 0.45
C VAL A 159 12.48 3.55 1.68
N GLN A 160 11.39 3.61 2.44
CA GLN A 160 11.18 2.73 3.60
C GLN A 160 10.94 1.27 3.20
N ALA A 161 10.60 1.04 1.94
CA ALA A 161 10.19 -0.24 1.40
C ALA A 161 11.12 -0.75 0.28
N VAL A 162 12.34 -0.25 0.19
CA VAL A 162 13.30 -0.65 -0.86
C VAL A 162 13.47 -2.18 -0.93
N PRO A 163 13.66 -2.91 0.18
CA PRO A 163 13.78 -4.37 0.14
C PRO A 163 12.54 -5.05 -0.44
N GLU A 164 11.35 -4.66 0.02
CA GLU A 164 10.07 -5.23 -0.39
C GLU A 164 9.73 -4.88 -1.85
N LEU A 165 10.05 -3.67 -2.28
CA LEU A 165 9.87 -3.24 -3.67
C LEU A 165 10.76 -4.04 -4.62
N ILE A 166 12.02 -4.30 -4.26
CA ILE A 166 12.91 -5.17 -5.03
C ILE A 166 12.37 -6.61 -5.02
N GLN A 167 11.95 -7.10 -3.87
CA GLN A 167 11.42 -8.46 -3.74
C GLN A 167 10.22 -8.74 -4.66
N ILE A 168 9.36 -7.74 -4.92
CA ILE A 168 8.19 -7.90 -5.79
C ILE A 168 8.41 -7.43 -7.22
N SER A 169 9.57 -6.86 -7.54
CA SER A 169 9.85 -6.39 -8.90
C SER A 169 9.87 -7.56 -9.89
N GLU A 170 9.42 -7.29 -11.10
CA GLU A 170 9.50 -8.18 -12.24
C GLU A 170 10.54 -7.62 -13.20
N MET A 171 11.40 -8.49 -13.74
CA MET A 171 12.32 -8.04 -14.79
C MET A 171 11.53 -7.69 -16.05
N ALA A 172 11.66 -6.46 -16.51
CA ALA A 172 11.19 -6.11 -17.86
C ALA A 172 12.06 -6.88 -18.86
N VAL A 173 11.47 -7.86 -19.51
CA VAL A 173 12.08 -8.48 -20.69
C VAL A 173 12.08 -7.42 -21.78
N ILE A 174 13.27 -6.88 -22.09
CA ILE A 174 13.49 -5.93 -23.18
C ILE A 174 13.63 -6.71 -24.49
#